data_64d00449ac412de5c01f2c02588e920e
#
_entry.id   64d00449ac412de5c01f2c02588e920e
#
_cell.length_a   1.000
_cell.length_b   1.000
_cell.length_c   1.000
_cell.angle_alpha   90.00
_cell.angle_beta   90.00
_cell.angle_gamma   90.00
#
_symmetry.space_group_name_H-M   'P 1'
#
loop_
_entity.id
_entity.type
_entity.pdbx_description
1 polymer ?
#
loop_
_entity_poly.entity_id
_entity_poly.type
_entity_poly.pdbx_seq_one_letter_code
_entity_poly.pdbx_strand_id
1 'polypeptide(L)'
;AASVVQAADVNVYSYRQPELIKPLTDAFTAQSGINVNVAYLQKGMVERMKAEGRRSPADVVLTVDISRLSAVVNEGLTQPVESATLSQNVPELYRDPNGHWYGLTTRARIVYASKDRVADGEVTTYEDLADPKWQGRICTRLGTNAYNVALTSAVIHHHGEEGAKAWLQAIKDNLARKPQGNDRAQVKAIWAGECDISIGNTYYMGAMLSDAEQKEW
;
A
#
# COMPACT_ATOMS: atom_id res chain seq x y z
N ALA A 1 22.68 -45.20 6.84
CA ALA A 1 22.82 -43.83 7.24
C ALA A 1 21.70 -43.04 6.57
N ALA A 2 20.72 -42.55 7.37
CA ALA A 2 19.70 -41.65 6.86
C ALA A 2 20.35 -40.27 6.69
N SER A 3 20.46 -39.80 5.46
CA SER A 3 20.84 -38.43 5.17
C SER A 3 19.73 -37.51 5.73
N VAL A 4 20.04 -36.78 6.76
CA VAL A 4 19.19 -35.66 7.20
C VAL A 4 19.24 -34.64 6.06
N VAL A 5 18.19 -34.56 5.26
CA VAL A 5 18.00 -33.45 4.33
C VAL A 5 17.75 -32.24 5.21
N GLN A 6 18.76 -31.40 5.36
CA GLN A 6 18.58 -30.10 5.99
C GLN A 6 17.60 -29.32 5.16
N ALA A 7 16.44 -28.99 5.71
CA ALA A 7 15.47 -28.17 5.03
C ALA A 7 16.14 -26.84 4.65
N ALA A 8 16.12 -26.47 3.38
CA ALA A 8 16.66 -25.21 2.93
C ALA A 8 15.87 -24.07 3.56
N ASP A 9 16.54 -23.10 4.12
CA ASP A 9 15.90 -21.89 4.61
C ASP A 9 15.46 -21.01 3.41
N VAL A 10 14.35 -20.29 3.55
CA VAL A 10 13.91 -19.27 2.59
C VAL A 10 14.20 -17.89 3.16
N ASN A 11 14.94 -17.08 2.42
CA ASN A 11 15.32 -15.73 2.81
C ASN A 11 14.42 -14.70 2.10
N VAL A 12 13.67 -13.93 2.88
CA VAL A 12 12.73 -12.93 2.41
C VAL A 12 13.26 -11.52 2.68
N TYR A 13 13.49 -10.74 1.63
CA TYR A 13 13.72 -9.30 1.76
C TYR A 13 12.37 -8.60 1.77
N SER A 14 12.07 -7.88 2.85
CA SER A 14 10.73 -7.34 3.09
C SER A 14 10.74 -5.86 3.42
N TYR A 15 9.86 -5.09 2.76
CA TYR A 15 9.44 -3.75 3.20
C TYR A 15 8.32 -3.78 4.24
N ARG A 16 7.75 -4.96 4.51
CA ARG A 16 6.77 -5.17 5.57
C ARG A 16 7.49 -5.57 6.86
N GLN A 17 7.07 -4.99 7.97
CA GLN A 17 7.60 -5.33 9.29
C GLN A 17 7.41 -6.82 9.59
N PRO A 18 8.40 -7.47 10.24
CA PRO A 18 8.36 -8.91 10.51
C PRO A 18 7.11 -9.35 11.27
N GLU A 19 6.68 -8.59 12.26
CA GLU A 19 5.51 -8.89 13.09
C GLU A 19 4.21 -8.96 12.27
N LEU A 20 4.11 -8.23 11.15
CA LEU A 20 2.92 -8.23 10.30
C LEU A 20 2.86 -9.42 9.34
N ILE A 21 4.00 -10.02 9.02
CA ILE A 21 4.06 -11.21 8.14
C ILE A 21 4.36 -12.50 8.90
N LYS A 22 4.72 -12.39 10.17
CA LYS A 22 5.03 -13.54 11.02
C LYS A 22 3.93 -14.62 11.01
N PRO A 23 2.64 -14.32 11.12
CA PRO A 23 1.61 -15.35 11.05
C PRO A 23 1.64 -16.16 9.74
N LEU A 24 1.98 -15.53 8.61
CA LEU A 24 2.09 -16.21 7.32
C LEU A 24 3.36 -17.07 7.24
N THR A 25 4.49 -16.56 7.71
CA THR A 25 5.76 -17.29 7.71
C THR A 25 5.74 -18.46 8.69
N ASP A 26 5.13 -18.30 9.86
CA ASP A 26 4.94 -19.38 10.83
C ASP A 26 4.04 -20.50 10.28
N ALA A 27 2.93 -20.13 9.62
CA ALA A 27 2.03 -21.10 9.01
C ALA A 27 2.74 -21.87 7.88
N PHE A 28 3.53 -21.19 7.06
CA PHE A 28 4.33 -21.83 6.01
C PHE A 28 5.37 -22.81 6.61
N THR A 29 6.11 -22.37 7.62
CA THR A 29 7.10 -23.23 8.31
C THR A 29 6.42 -24.43 8.95
N ALA A 30 5.28 -24.26 9.61
CA ALA A 30 4.53 -25.37 10.22
C ALA A 30 4.05 -26.40 9.18
N GLN A 31 3.67 -25.94 7.98
CA GLN A 31 3.18 -26.81 6.92
C GLN A 31 4.29 -27.49 6.12
N SER A 32 5.39 -26.77 5.86
CA SER A 32 6.44 -27.23 4.95
C SER A 32 7.67 -27.80 5.65
N GLY A 33 7.89 -27.46 6.92
CA GLY A 33 9.15 -27.73 7.63
C GLY A 33 10.31 -26.81 7.20
N ILE A 34 10.07 -25.83 6.32
CA ILE A 34 11.08 -24.89 5.81
C ILE A 34 11.07 -23.64 6.68
N ASN A 35 12.24 -23.24 7.16
CA ASN A 35 12.37 -21.98 7.92
C ASN A 35 12.32 -20.76 7.00
N VAL A 36 11.76 -19.66 7.49
CA VAL A 36 11.72 -18.39 6.77
C VAL A 36 12.50 -17.33 7.54
N ASN A 37 13.56 -16.82 6.92
CA ASN A 37 14.38 -15.74 7.45
C ASN A 37 13.93 -14.42 6.82
N VAL A 38 13.45 -13.48 7.63
CA VAL A 38 12.96 -12.19 7.14
C VAL A 38 13.96 -11.08 7.43
N ALA A 39 14.53 -10.49 6.39
CA ALA A 39 15.33 -9.27 6.47
C ALA A 39 14.43 -8.05 6.18
N TYR A 40 14.11 -7.30 7.22
CA TYR A 40 13.33 -6.09 7.09
C TYR A 40 14.18 -4.92 6.61
N LEU A 41 13.71 -4.25 5.55
CA LEU A 41 14.36 -3.09 4.95
C LEU A 41 13.37 -1.91 4.91
N GLN A 42 13.70 -0.80 5.53
CA GLN A 42 12.86 0.41 5.45
C GLN A 42 12.97 1.09 4.08
N LYS A 43 14.14 1.01 3.46
CA LYS A 43 14.50 1.60 2.15
C LYS A 43 15.71 0.88 1.57
N GLY A 44 16.04 1.15 0.31
CA GLY A 44 17.30 0.70 -0.29
C GLY A 44 17.35 -0.77 -0.68
N MET A 45 16.21 -1.43 -0.89
CA MET A 45 16.16 -2.84 -1.27
C MET A 45 16.79 -3.07 -2.65
N VAL A 46 16.46 -2.23 -3.62
CA VAL A 46 17.00 -2.32 -4.99
C VAL A 46 18.52 -2.13 -4.97
N GLU A 47 19.00 -1.09 -4.30
CA GLU A 47 20.42 -0.76 -4.19
C GLU A 47 21.19 -1.90 -3.50
N ARG A 48 20.61 -2.48 -2.44
CA ARG A 48 21.19 -3.61 -1.73
C ARG A 48 21.30 -4.83 -2.64
N MET A 49 20.23 -5.23 -3.30
CA MET A 49 20.21 -6.38 -4.19
C MET A 49 21.18 -6.20 -5.38
N LYS A 50 21.29 -4.98 -5.93
CA LYS A 50 22.27 -4.66 -6.97
C LYS A 50 23.71 -4.80 -6.45
N ALA A 51 24.01 -4.32 -5.27
CA ALA A 51 25.33 -4.44 -4.65
C ALA A 51 25.71 -5.90 -4.34
N GLU A 52 24.76 -6.70 -3.91
CA GLU A 52 24.95 -8.15 -3.64
C GLU A 52 25.09 -8.94 -4.96
N GLY A 53 24.38 -8.52 -6.01
CA GLY A 53 24.39 -9.16 -7.32
C GLY A 53 24.03 -10.65 -7.24
N ARG A 54 24.81 -11.51 -7.89
CA ARG A 54 24.60 -12.97 -7.87
C ARG A 54 24.83 -13.64 -6.51
N ARG A 55 25.32 -12.90 -5.54
CA ARG A 55 25.55 -13.38 -4.18
C ARG A 55 24.44 -12.94 -3.22
N SER A 56 23.40 -12.31 -3.73
CA SER A 56 22.24 -11.97 -2.89
C SER A 56 21.66 -13.24 -2.27
N PRO A 57 21.47 -13.27 -0.95
CA PRO A 57 20.82 -14.39 -0.28
C PRO A 57 19.29 -14.34 -0.43
N ALA A 58 18.71 -13.29 -1.02
CA ALA A 58 17.27 -13.15 -1.13
C ALA A 58 16.67 -14.17 -2.11
N ASP A 59 15.79 -15.02 -1.63
CA ASP A 59 14.99 -15.94 -2.43
C ASP A 59 13.65 -15.30 -2.83
N VAL A 60 13.09 -14.47 -1.94
CA VAL A 60 11.80 -13.80 -2.13
C VAL A 60 11.89 -12.33 -1.76
N VAL A 61 11.26 -11.49 -2.57
CA VAL A 61 11.08 -10.06 -2.28
C VAL A 61 9.61 -9.80 -1.96
N LEU A 62 9.35 -9.19 -0.79
CA LEU A 62 8.03 -8.77 -0.38
C LEU A 62 7.95 -7.24 -0.26
N THR A 63 7.16 -6.62 -1.11
CA THR A 63 6.93 -5.17 -1.08
C THR A 63 5.55 -4.82 -0.51
N VAL A 64 5.32 -3.54 -0.25
CA VAL A 64 4.04 -3.04 0.28
C VAL A 64 3.16 -2.39 -0.78
N ASP A 65 3.69 -2.20 -1.98
CA ASP A 65 2.96 -1.63 -3.13
C ASP A 65 3.60 -2.05 -4.45
N ILE A 66 2.84 -1.88 -5.54
CA ILE A 66 3.27 -2.25 -6.89
C ILE A 66 4.43 -1.39 -7.40
N SER A 67 4.51 -0.11 -7.01
CA SER A 67 5.58 0.80 -7.48
C SER A 67 6.94 0.30 -7.04
N ARG A 68 7.06 -0.12 -5.78
CA ARG A 68 8.29 -0.69 -5.23
C ARG A 68 8.63 -2.04 -5.86
N LEU A 69 7.60 -2.84 -6.13
CA LEU A 69 7.78 -4.13 -6.79
C LEU A 69 8.25 -3.96 -8.24
N SER A 70 7.62 -3.04 -8.98
CA SER A 70 8.03 -2.69 -10.35
C SER A 70 9.47 -2.19 -10.41
N ALA A 71 9.93 -1.43 -9.41
CA ALA A 71 11.32 -0.99 -9.34
C ALA A 71 12.31 -2.19 -9.25
N VAL A 72 11.98 -3.23 -8.51
CA VAL A 72 12.79 -4.46 -8.43
C VAL A 72 12.78 -5.21 -9.77
N VAL A 73 11.61 -5.32 -10.40
CA VAL A 73 11.44 -5.99 -11.70
C VAL A 73 12.19 -5.26 -12.81
N ASN A 74 12.03 -3.93 -12.90
CA ASN A 74 12.64 -3.11 -13.94
C ASN A 74 14.18 -3.13 -13.90
N GLU A 75 14.76 -3.38 -12.74
CA GLU A 75 16.22 -3.55 -12.58
C GLU A 75 16.69 -4.99 -12.85
N GLY A 76 15.79 -5.88 -13.31
CA GLY A 76 16.13 -7.27 -13.63
C GLY A 76 16.54 -8.11 -12.42
N LEU A 77 16.03 -7.76 -11.24
CA LEU A 77 16.37 -8.42 -9.97
C LEU A 77 15.38 -9.54 -9.59
N THR A 78 14.48 -9.89 -10.47
CA THR A 78 13.51 -10.98 -10.32
C THR A 78 13.66 -11.99 -11.46
N GLN A 79 13.16 -13.17 -11.24
CA GLN A 79 13.00 -14.20 -12.28
C GLN A 79 11.53 -14.61 -12.40
N PRO A 80 11.07 -15.04 -13.58
CA PRO A 80 9.71 -15.51 -13.73
C PRO A 80 9.50 -16.81 -12.96
N VAL A 81 8.31 -16.95 -12.39
CA VAL A 81 7.86 -18.13 -11.67
C VAL A 81 6.55 -18.62 -12.28
N GLU A 82 6.50 -19.85 -12.72
CA GLU A 82 5.27 -20.51 -13.13
C GLU A 82 4.80 -21.44 -11.99
N SER A 83 3.58 -21.19 -11.49
CA SER A 83 2.98 -21.98 -10.42
C SER A 83 1.49 -22.10 -10.62
N ALA A 84 1.00 -23.33 -10.74
CA ALA A 84 -0.43 -23.60 -10.83
C ALA A 84 -1.18 -23.10 -9.59
N THR A 85 -0.58 -23.22 -8.40
CA THR A 85 -1.15 -22.71 -7.15
C THR A 85 -1.31 -21.20 -7.18
N LEU A 86 -0.28 -20.46 -7.61
CA LEU A 86 -0.35 -19.00 -7.72
C LEU A 86 -1.38 -18.59 -8.79
N SER A 87 -1.39 -19.24 -9.93
CA SER A 87 -2.32 -18.93 -11.01
C SER A 87 -3.78 -19.20 -10.66
N GLN A 88 -4.05 -20.19 -9.81
CA GLN A 88 -5.40 -20.50 -9.32
C GLN A 88 -5.88 -19.53 -8.24
N ASN A 89 -4.96 -19.06 -7.37
CA ASN A 89 -5.32 -18.27 -6.21
C ASN A 89 -5.15 -16.76 -6.38
N VAL A 90 -4.34 -16.32 -7.36
CA VAL A 90 -4.12 -14.89 -7.65
C VAL A 90 -4.78 -14.57 -8.99
N PRO A 91 -5.85 -13.75 -9.00
CA PRO A 91 -6.50 -13.32 -10.24
C PRO A 91 -5.52 -12.66 -11.21
N GLU A 92 -5.78 -12.80 -12.52
CA GLU A 92 -4.90 -12.31 -13.58
C GLU A 92 -4.60 -10.81 -13.45
N LEU A 93 -5.59 -10.02 -13.02
CA LEU A 93 -5.44 -8.58 -12.77
C LEU A 93 -4.38 -8.26 -11.69
N TYR A 94 -4.08 -9.19 -10.80
CA TYR A 94 -3.17 -9.01 -9.67
C TYR A 94 -1.86 -9.80 -9.80
N ARG A 95 -1.49 -10.17 -11.02
CA ARG A 95 -0.21 -10.85 -11.30
C ARG A 95 0.43 -10.33 -12.58
N ASP A 96 1.74 -10.43 -12.64
CA ASP A 96 2.48 -10.08 -13.84
C ASP A 96 2.22 -11.09 -14.98
N PRO A 97 1.90 -10.65 -16.21
CA PRO A 97 1.75 -11.54 -17.36
C PRO A 97 3.00 -12.40 -17.65
N ASN A 98 4.18 -11.88 -17.30
CA ASN A 98 5.46 -12.57 -17.47
C ASN A 98 5.91 -13.35 -16.22
N GLY A 99 5.10 -13.43 -15.18
CA GLY A 99 5.35 -14.22 -13.98
C GLY A 99 6.37 -13.66 -13.00
N HIS A 100 6.76 -12.38 -13.12
CA HIS A 100 7.77 -11.77 -12.24
C HIS A 100 7.23 -11.34 -10.87
N TRP A 101 5.89 -11.19 -10.73
CA TRP A 101 5.28 -10.82 -9.46
C TRP A 101 3.83 -11.31 -9.31
N TYR A 102 3.41 -11.43 -8.05
CA TYR A 102 2.06 -11.83 -7.64
C TYR A 102 1.57 -10.96 -6.50
N GLY A 103 0.34 -10.42 -6.62
CA GLY A 103 -0.31 -9.66 -5.55
C GLY A 103 -0.96 -10.58 -4.52
N LEU A 104 -0.59 -10.44 -3.26
CA LEU A 104 -1.11 -11.29 -2.17
C LEU A 104 -2.27 -10.66 -1.42
N THR A 105 -2.32 -9.32 -1.37
CA THR A 105 -3.36 -8.57 -0.64
C THR A 105 -3.74 -7.32 -1.40
N THR A 106 -4.99 -6.91 -1.28
CA THR A 106 -5.48 -5.64 -1.79
C THR A 106 -5.79 -4.68 -0.65
N ARG A 107 -5.82 -3.40 -0.95
CA ARG A 107 -6.27 -2.33 -0.06
C ARG A 107 -6.98 -1.27 -0.88
N ALA A 108 -7.98 -0.66 -0.29
CA ALA A 108 -8.63 0.48 -0.90
C ALA A 108 -8.11 1.78 -0.28
N ARG A 109 -7.96 2.80 -1.11
CA ARG A 109 -7.87 4.17 -0.67
C ARG A 109 -9.28 4.72 -0.70
N ILE A 110 -9.76 5.26 0.42
CA ILE A 110 -11.16 5.65 0.60
C ILE A 110 -11.26 7.09 1.06
N VAL A 111 -12.44 7.65 0.95
CA VAL A 111 -12.78 8.94 1.57
C VAL A 111 -13.20 8.68 3.00
N TYR A 112 -12.62 9.42 3.93
CA TYR A 112 -13.07 9.57 5.31
C TYR A 112 -13.89 10.86 5.40
N ALA A 113 -15.05 10.79 6.03
CA ALA A 113 -15.92 11.93 6.21
C ALA A 113 -16.39 12.02 7.67
N SER A 114 -16.59 13.24 8.15
CA SER A 114 -17.22 13.49 9.44
C SER A 114 -18.69 13.09 9.40
N LYS A 115 -19.14 12.25 10.32
CA LYS A 115 -20.53 11.84 10.45
C LYS A 115 -21.49 12.99 10.74
N ASP A 116 -21.00 14.02 11.43
CA ASP A 116 -21.83 15.13 11.89
C ASP A 116 -21.89 16.28 10.89
N ARG A 117 -20.93 16.37 9.96
CA ARG A 117 -20.74 17.53 9.09
C ARG A 117 -20.82 17.22 7.60
N VAL A 118 -20.88 15.94 7.24
CA VAL A 118 -21.05 15.45 5.86
C VAL A 118 -22.20 14.46 5.86
N ALA A 119 -23.23 14.72 5.09
CA ALA A 119 -24.38 13.84 5.01
C ALA A 119 -24.04 12.51 4.31
N ASP A 120 -24.77 11.45 4.66
CA ASP A 120 -24.64 10.15 4.01
C ASP A 120 -24.91 10.29 2.50
N GLY A 121 -24.01 9.72 1.70
CA GLY A 121 -24.10 9.77 0.22
C GLY A 121 -23.68 11.09 -0.40
N GLU A 122 -23.25 12.09 0.36
CA GLU A 122 -22.83 13.39 -0.16
C GLU A 122 -21.47 13.35 -0.88
N VAL A 123 -20.62 12.36 -0.53
CA VAL A 123 -19.34 12.04 -1.20
C VAL A 123 -19.30 10.54 -1.46
N THR A 124 -19.34 10.14 -2.71
CA THR A 124 -19.37 8.75 -3.14
C THR A 124 -18.21 8.40 -4.08
N THR A 125 -17.64 9.39 -4.73
CA THR A 125 -16.54 9.25 -5.69
C THR A 125 -15.37 10.18 -5.34
N TYR A 126 -14.24 9.99 -5.98
CA TYR A 126 -13.12 10.93 -5.86
C TYR A 126 -13.40 12.24 -6.59
N GLU A 127 -14.21 12.20 -7.62
CA GLU A 127 -14.63 13.36 -8.40
C GLU A 127 -15.45 14.34 -7.55
N ASP A 128 -16.28 13.83 -6.65
CA ASP A 128 -17.09 14.66 -5.73
C ASP A 128 -16.24 15.59 -4.86
N LEU A 129 -14.98 15.20 -4.59
CA LEU A 129 -14.04 16.02 -3.81
C LEU A 129 -13.62 17.31 -4.53
N ALA A 130 -13.84 17.40 -5.84
CA ALA A 130 -13.56 18.58 -6.65
C ALA A 130 -14.66 19.64 -6.57
N ASP A 131 -15.83 19.33 -6.00
CA ASP A 131 -16.93 20.26 -5.85
C ASP A 131 -16.50 21.46 -4.96
N PRO A 132 -16.72 22.72 -5.41
CA PRO A 132 -16.41 23.93 -4.63
C PRO A 132 -17.11 24.00 -3.26
N LYS A 133 -18.18 23.26 -3.02
CA LYS A 133 -18.83 23.17 -1.71
C LYS A 133 -17.89 22.66 -0.60
N TRP A 134 -16.79 22.01 -0.97
CA TRP A 134 -15.77 21.50 -0.06
C TRP A 134 -14.65 22.49 0.21
N GLN A 135 -14.74 23.74 -0.24
CA GLN A 135 -13.72 24.76 -0.01
C GLN A 135 -13.41 24.93 1.47
N GLY A 136 -12.14 24.77 1.83
CA GLY A 136 -11.67 24.83 3.21
C GLY A 136 -12.08 23.64 4.07
N ARG A 137 -12.52 22.50 3.49
CA ARG A 137 -13.06 21.37 4.22
C ARG A 137 -12.28 20.07 4.02
N ILE A 138 -11.27 20.04 3.15
CA ILE A 138 -10.49 18.83 2.85
C ILE A 138 -9.11 18.87 3.52
N CYS A 139 -8.74 17.79 4.20
CA CYS A 139 -7.37 17.56 4.66
C CYS A 139 -6.75 16.41 3.85
N THR A 140 -5.45 16.50 3.59
CA THR A 140 -4.71 15.40 2.95
C THR A 140 -3.25 15.38 3.38
N ARG A 141 -2.61 14.24 3.21
CA ARG A 141 -1.15 14.12 3.30
C ARG A 141 -0.49 14.66 2.03
N LEU A 142 0.83 14.79 2.03
CA LEU A 142 1.60 15.31 0.89
C LEU A 142 1.26 14.57 -0.41
N GLY A 143 1.08 15.30 -1.50
CA GLY A 143 0.82 14.76 -2.83
C GLY A 143 1.96 13.85 -3.35
N THR A 144 3.20 14.08 -2.91
CA THR A 144 4.38 13.26 -3.24
C THR A 144 4.43 11.92 -2.51
N ASN A 145 3.51 11.67 -1.59
CA ASN A 145 3.41 10.37 -0.93
C ASN A 145 2.94 9.29 -1.93
N ALA A 146 3.55 8.11 -1.88
CA ALA A 146 3.27 6.99 -2.80
C ALA A 146 1.78 6.66 -2.96
N TYR A 147 0.97 6.80 -1.90
CA TYR A 147 -0.47 6.53 -1.97
C TYR A 147 -1.24 7.61 -2.74
N ASN A 148 -0.86 8.88 -2.59
CA ASN A 148 -1.45 9.96 -3.36
C ASN A 148 -0.96 9.95 -4.81
N VAL A 149 0.31 9.60 -5.04
CA VAL A 149 0.84 9.38 -6.40
C VAL A 149 0.07 8.27 -7.10
N ALA A 150 -0.17 7.13 -6.44
CA ALA A 150 -0.95 6.03 -7.01
C ALA A 150 -2.41 6.43 -7.31
N LEU A 151 -3.06 7.20 -6.43
CA LEU A 151 -4.39 7.74 -6.68
C LEU A 151 -4.38 8.69 -7.88
N THR A 152 -3.43 9.61 -7.94
CA THR A 152 -3.28 10.53 -9.08
C THR A 152 -3.07 9.78 -10.39
N SER A 153 -2.26 8.70 -10.37
CA SER A 153 -2.08 7.83 -11.55
C SER A 153 -3.39 7.17 -12.00
N ALA A 154 -4.23 6.74 -11.05
CA ALA A 154 -5.55 6.21 -11.37
C ALA A 154 -6.47 7.29 -11.98
N VAL A 155 -6.47 8.50 -11.43
CA VAL A 155 -7.23 9.63 -12.00
C VAL A 155 -6.74 9.97 -13.41
N ILE A 156 -5.42 9.97 -13.65
CA ILE A 156 -4.86 10.15 -15.00
C ILE A 156 -5.35 9.05 -15.95
N HIS A 157 -5.36 7.81 -15.50
CA HIS A 157 -5.83 6.68 -16.31
C HIS A 157 -7.28 6.84 -16.77
N HIS A 158 -8.15 7.33 -15.89
CA HIS A 158 -9.58 7.47 -16.16
C HIS A 158 -9.97 8.77 -16.85
N HIS A 159 -9.27 9.86 -16.59
CA HIS A 159 -9.64 11.22 -17.01
C HIS A 159 -8.60 11.92 -17.90
N GLY A 160 -7.48 11.25 -18.18
CA GLY A 160 -6.33 11.86 -18.88
C GLY A 160 -5.58 12.87 -18.01
N GLU A 161 -4.46 13.38 -18.53
CA GLU A 161 -3.59 14.30 -17.79
C GLU A 161 -4.28 15.64 -17.46
N GLU A 162 -5.01 16.22 -18.41
CA GLU A 162 -5.69 17.49 -18.20
C GLU A 162 -6.86 17.36 -17.20
N GLY A 163 -7.63 16.25 -17.24
CA GLY A 163 -8.66 15.97 -16.27
C GLY A 163 -8.08 15.77 -14.86
N ALA A 164 -7.01 15.03 -14.74
CA ALA A 164 -6.31 14.84 -13.46
C ALA A 164 -5.74 16.15 -12.91
N LYS A 165 -5.18 17.00 -13.76
CA LYS A 165 -4.67 18.32 -13.38
C LYS A 165 -5.77 19.25 -12.89
N ALA A 166 -6.93 19.27 -13.57
CA ALA A 166 -8.09 20.02 -13.15
C ALA A 166 -8.60 19.53 -11.79
N TRP A 167 -8.73 18.21 -11.61
CA TRP A 167 -9.14 17.59 -10.35
C TRP A 167 -8.16 17.93 -9.21
N LEU A 168 -6.86 17.81 -9.42
CA LEU A 168 -5.83 18.16 -8.42
C LEU A 168 -5.89 19.64 -8.04
N GLN A 169 -6.14 20.53 -9.01
CA GLN A 169 -6.30 21.96 -8.72
C GLN A 169 -7.54 22.20 -7.86
N ALA A 170 -8.68 21.60 -8.18
CA ALA A 170 -9.89 21.70 -7.38
C ALA A 170 -9.69 21.15 -5.95
N ILE A 171 -9.04 20.00 -5.80
CA ILE A 171 -8.66 19.48 -4.47
C ILE A 171 -7.80 20.49 -3.71
N LYS A 172 -6.81 21.10 -4.38
CA LYS A 172 -5.94 22.11 -3.76
C LYS A 172 -6.73 23.31 -3.28
N ASP A 173 -7.70 23.78 -4.05
CA ASP A 173 -8.54 24.93 -3.73
C ASP A 173 -9.52 24.61 -2.57
N ASN A 174 -9.87 23.33 -2.41
CA ASN A 174 -10.74 22.83 -1.34
C ASN A 174 -9.99 22.49 -0.03
N LEU A 175 -8.65 22.63 0.02
CA LEU A 175 -7.89 22.29 1.22
C LEU A 175 -8.20 23.24 2.38
N ALA A 176 -8.44 22.64 3.56
CA ALA A 176 -8.55 23.35 4.82
C ALA A 176 -7.19 23.85 5.34
N ARG A 177 -6.12 23.12 4.98
CA ARG A 177 -4.75 23.41 5.43
C ARG A 177 -3.72 22.85 4.45
N LYS A 178 -2.46 23.24 4.61
CA LYS A 178 -1.37 22.64 3.85
C LYS A 178 -1.30 21.13 4.09
N PRO A 179 -1.09 20.32 3.04
CA PRO A 179 -0.92 18.87 3.17
C PRO A 179 0.20 18.51 4.15
N GLN A 180 -0.11 17.64 5.12
CA GLN A 180 0.85 17.20 6.16
C GLN A 180 0.42 15.90 6.83
N GLY A 181 1.31 15.31 7.63
CA GLY A 181 1.01 14.12 8.41
C GLY A 181 0.80 12.85 7.59
N ASN A 182 0.32 11.82 8.27
CA ASN A 182 -0.07 10.53 7.67
C ASN A 182 -1.61 10.37 7.66
N ASP A 183 -2.13 9.23 7.22
CA ASP A 183 -3.58 9.02 7.11
C ASP A 183 -4.29 9.10 8.47
N ARG A 184 -3.68 8.61 9.58
CA ARG A 184 -4.24 8.75 10.93
C ARG A 184 -4.33 10.21 11.38
N ALA A 185 -3.32 11.01 11.04
CA ALA A 185 -3.33 12.45 11.32
C ALA A 185 -4.46 13.19 10.60
N GLN A 186 -4.91 12.68 9.45
CA GLN A 186 -6.06 13.24 8.75
C GLN A 186 -7.37 12.90 9.48
N VAL A 187 -7.55 11.66 9.94
CA VAL A 187 -8.73 11.28 10.75
C VAL A 187 -8.79 12.11 12.03
N LYS A 188 -7.65 12.26 12.72
CA LYS A 188 -7.57 13.14 13.91
C LYS A 188 -7.94 14.59 13.61
N ALA A 189 -7.57 15.11 12.43
CA ALA A 189 -7.94 16.45 12.00
C ALA A 189 -9.46 16.59 11.74
N ILE A 190 -10.09 15.56 11.19
CA ILE A 190 -11.55 15.51 11.03
C ILE A 190 -12.22 15.53 12.42
N TRP A 191 -11.76 14.68 13.33
CA TRP A 191 -12.27 14.62 14.70
C TRP A 191 -12.12 15.96 15.43
N ALA A 192 -10.97 16.63 15.26
CA ALA A 192 -10.72 17.95 15.82
C ALA A 192 -11.46 19.11 15.14
N GLY A 193 -12.21 18.87 14.06
CA GLY A 193 -12.94 19.89 13.32
C GLY A 193 -12.08 20.79 12.42
N GLU A 194 -10.82 20.39 12.15
CA GLU A 194 -9.94 21.17 11.25
C GLU A 194 -10.33 21.02 9.79
N CYS A 195 -10.97 19.90 9.44
CA CYS A 195 -11.55 19.61 8.13
C CYS A 195 -12.70 18.59 8.29
N ASP A 196 -13.45 18.37 7.24
CA ASP A 196 -14.61 17.48 7.27
C ASP A 196 -14.36 16.18 6.48
N ILE A 197 -13.43 16.23 5.54
CA ILE A 197 -13.14 15.14 4.59
C ILE A 197 -11.64 14.94 4.48
N SER A 198 -11.24 13.67 4.29
CA SER A 198 -9.89 13.29 3.90
C SER A 198 -9.89 12.01 3.09
N ILE A 199 -8.71 11.67 2.54
CA ILE A 199 -8.46 10.44 1.80
C ILE A 199 -7.44 9.60 2.57
N GLY A 200 -7.76 8.32 2.81
CA GLY A 200 -6.87 7.41 3.52
C GLY A 200 -7.06 5.95 3.11
N ASN A 201 -6.16 5.08 3.56
CA ASN A 201 -6.26 3.66 3.28
C ASN A 201 -7.12 2.95 4.33
N THR A 202 -7.98 2.01 3.90
CA THR A 202 -8.95 1.30 4.74
C THR A 202 -8.37 0.67 6.00
N TYR A 203 -7.17 0.10 5.92
CA TYR A 203 -6.55 -0.60 7.05
C TYR A 203 -6.17 0.33 8.22
N TYR A 204 -5.99 1.62 7.98
CA TYR A 204 -5.76 2.57 9.07
C TYR A 204 -6.99 2.71 9.96
N MET A 205 -8.18 2.77 9.37
CA MET A 205 -9.43 2.78 10.14
C MET A 205 -9.57 1.52 10.99
N GLY A 206 -9.33 0.33 10.41
CA GLY A 206 -9.36 -0.93 11.15
C GLY A 206 -8.39 -0.95 12.33
N ALA A 207 -7.18 -0.45 12.15
CA ALA A 207 -6.19 -0.36 13.22
C ALA A 207 -6.59 0.67 14.30
N MET A 208 -7.14 1.81 13.90
CA MET A 208 -7.58 2.85 14.83
C MET A 208 -8.76 2.40 15.69
N LEU A 209 -9.73 1.68 15.12
CA LEU A 209 -10.86 1.11 15.86
C LEU A 209 -10.43 0.10 16.93
N SER A 210 -9.26 -0.50 16.79
CA SER A 210 -8.69 -1.44 17.77
C SER A 210 -7.81 -0.76 18.81
N ASP A 211 -7.50 0.51 18.66
CA ASP A 211 -6.67 1.30 19.57
C ASP A 211 -7.55 2.04 20.59
N ALA A 212 -7.19 2.00 21.88
CA ALA A 212 -8.01 2.54 22.95
C ALA A 212 -8.21 4.06 22.91
N GLU A 213 -7.22 4.79 22.38
CA GLU A 213 -7.30 6.25 22.21
C GLU A 213 -7.87 6.60 20.83
N GLN A 214 -7.36 5.98 19.77
CA GLN A 214 -7.68 6.38 18.39
C GLN A 214 -9.09 5.99 17.94
N LYS A 215 -9.73 5.04 18.61
CA LYS A 215 -11.13 4.68 18.33
C LYS A 215 -12.13 5.82 18.65
N GLU A 216 -11.70 6.80 19.43
CA GLU A 216 -12.52 7.98 19.76
C GLU A 216 -12.48 9.04 18.66
N TRP A 217 -11.55 8.93 17.70
CA TRP A 217 -11.43 9.84 16.56
C TRP A 217 -12.35 9.34 15.42
#